data_500528faefcc63ff824f05e28c62e544
#
_entry.id   500528faefcc63ff824f05e28c62e544
#
_cell.length_a   1.000
_cell.length_b   1.000
_cell.length_c   1.000
_cell.angle_alpha   90.00
_cell.angle_beta   90.00
_cell.angle_gamma   90.00
#
_symmetry.space_group_name_H-M   'P 1'
#
loop_
_entity.id
_entity.type
_entity.pdbx_description
1 polymer ?
#
loop_
_entity_poly.entity_id
_entity_poly.type
_entity_poly.pdbx_seq_one_letter_code
_entity_poly.pdbx_strand_id
1 'polypeptide(L)'
;MTPEARVQAAITILDRILDGDPAEQALLRWSRASRFAGSGDRAAVRDLVFDSLRRLRSRAALGGSLTGRGLMLGMCRDEGHDPQAVFTGQGHAPAQLSAEELAGGAPPEGGAALDLPDWLLPAWDEALSDDANPVAQAMRERAPVWLRANLLRATPEEAIAALAAEDIAVTPHPDLPAALAVQSGARRLAASAAYRDGLVELQDLSPQLACSLLPDRGSLLDYCAGGGGKALALAARGLSPVTAHDADPRRMSDLPDRAARAGARVRIVQPGKLSGGFDLVVADVPCSGSGTWRRTPDAKWRLTPAHLAGLQKTQAQILDTAAAHVAPGGALAYMTCSLLRAENRAQTAAFLHRAPEFALLTERIFTPLDASDGFYLCLMQRR
;
A
#
# COMPACT_ATOMS: atom_id res chain seq x y z
N MET A 1 3.02 28.71 7.94
CA MET A 1 1.97 29.03 6.95
C MET A 1 0.64 29.12 7.66
N THR A 2 -0.28 29.99 7.21
CA THR A 2 -1.69 29.95 7.68
C THR A 2 -2.40 28.73 7.09
N PRO A 3 -3.52 28.26 7.67
CA PRO A 3 -4.31 27.17 7.11
C PRO A 3 -4.72 27.42 5.65
N GLU A 4 -5.16 28.63 5.32
CA GLU A 4 -5.59 29.02 3.97
C GLU A 4 -4.41 29.00 2.97
N ALA A 5 -3.23 29.43 3.39
CA ALA A 5 -2.02 29.34 2.56
C ALA A 5 -1.59 27.90 2.28
N ARG A 6 -1.87 26.95 3.19
CA ARG A 6 -1.66 25.51 2.96
C ARG A 6 -2.66 24.98 1.93
N VAL A 7 -3.92 25.45 1.98
CA VAL A 7 -4.94 25.12 0.97
C VAL A 7 -4.51 25.63 -0.40
N GLN A 8 -4.03 26.87 -0.51
CA GLN A 8 -3.51 27.40 -1.78
C GLN A 8 -2.32 26.59 -2.32
N ALA A 9 -1.43 26.12 -1.44
CA ALA A 9 -0.34 25.24 -1.84
C ALA A 9 -0.87 23.88 -2.34
N ALA A 10 -1.85 23.31 -1.66
CA ALA A 10 -2.50 22.05 -2.06
C ALA A 10 -3.18 22.18 -3.42
N ILE A 11 -3.88 23.30 -3.70
CA ILE A 11 -4.47 23.62 -5.03
C ILE A 11 -3.40 23.51 -6.11
N THR A 12 -2.30 24.24 -5.96
CA THR A 12 -1.21 24.27 -6.95
C THR A 12 -0.57 22.90 -7.19
N ILE A 13 -0.45 22.07 -6.14
CA ILE A 13 0.12 20.73 -6.24
C ILE A 13 -0.86 19.79 -6.92
N LEU A 14 -2.15 19.85 -6.55
CA LEU A 14 -3.21 19.02 -7.13
C LEU A 14 -3.37 19.29 -8.62
N ASP A 15 -3.33 20.56 -9.07
CA ASP A 15 -3.39 20.88 -10.49
C ASP A 15 -2.25 20.19 -11.25
N ARG A 16 -1.02 20.22 -10.75
CA ARG A 16 0.10 19.49 -11.37
C ARG A 16 -0.09 17.98 -11.42
N ILE A 17 -0.70 17.41 -10.37
CA ILE A 17 -0.98 15.97 -10.33
C ILE A 17 -2.06 15.61 -11.36
N LEU A 18 -3.08 16.45 -11.50
CA LEU A 18 -4.12 16.30 -12.51
C LEU A 18 -3.58 16.42 -13.93
N ASP A 19 -2.55 17.26 -14.13
CA ASP A 19 -1.81 17.38 -15.39
C ASP A 19 -0.83 16.22 -15.65
N GLY A 20 -0.73 15.22 -14.74
CA GLY A 20 0.03 13.97 -14.93
C GLY A 20 1.30 13.82 -14.09
N ASP A 21 1.68 14.80 -13.27
CA ASP A 21 2.82 14.62 -12.35
C ASP A 21 2.52 13.54 -11.30
N PRO A 22 3.45 12.61 -10.97
CA PRO A 22 3.30 11.73 -9.82
C PRO A 22 3.22 12.52 -8.52
N ALA A 23 2.29 12.15 -7.62
CA ALA A 23 1.99 12.92 -6.41
C ALA A 23 3.22 13.18 -5.52
N GLU A 24 4.03 12.14 -5.26
CA GLU A 24 5.26 12.30 -4.45
C GLU A 24 6.27 13.25 -5.11
N GLN A 25 6.38 13.25 -6.44
CA GLN A 25 7.29 14.16 -7.14
C GLN A 25 6.78 15.60 -7.10
N ALA A 26 5.47 15.82 -7.28
CA ALA A 26 4.85 17.15 -7.19
C ALA A 26 5.06 17.75 -5.78
N LEU A 27 4.81 16.94 -4.73
CA LEU A 27 5.04 17.30 -3.33
C LEU A 27 6.52 17.61 -3.04
N LEU A 28 7.44 16.78 -3.55
CA LEU A 28 8.88 16.99 -3.36
C LEU A 28 9.36 18.27 -4.04
N ARG A 29 8.92 18.54 -5.28
CA ARG A 29 9.25 19.79 -5.99
C ARG A 29 8.74 21.01 -5.22
N TRP A 30 7.47 20.97 -4.76
CA TRP A 30 6.94 22.05 -3.94
C TRP A 30 7.73 22.24 -2.65
N SER A 31 8.04 21.17 -1.93
CA SER A 31 8.80 21.22 -0.67
C SER A 31 10.20 21.84 -0.85
N ARG A 32 10.89 21.53 -1.95
CA ARG A 32 12.20 22.11 -2.27
C ARG A 32 12.11 23.59 -2.65
N ALA A 33 11.06 24.00 -3.36
CA ALA A 33 10.82 25.40 -3.75
C ALA A 33 10.33 26.26 -2.57
N SER A 34 9.64 25.67 -1.59
CA SER A 34 9.01 26.36 -0.46
C SER A 34 9.87 26.27 0.81
N ARG A 35 11.05 26.87 0.79
CA ARG A 35 12.01 26.84 1.93
C ARG A 35 11.46 27.44 3.22
N PHE A 36 10.47 28.32 3.12
CA PHE A 36 9.78 28.96 4.24
C PHE A 36 8.81 28.01 4.99
N ALA A 37 8.41 26.90 4.35
CA ALA A 37 7.49 25.92 4.93
C ALA A 37 8.24 25.01 5.92
N GLY A 38 7.82 25.03 7.19
CA GLY A 38 8.33 24.13 8.22
C GLY A 38 7.86 22.70 8.02
N SER A 39 8.37 21.76 8.84
CA SER A 39 8.01 20.34 8.77
C SER A 39 6.50 20.11 9.00
N GLY A 40 5.89 20.86 9.93
CA GLY A 40 4.45 20.81 10.18
C GLY A 40 3.62 21.30 8.98
N ASP A 41 4.05 22.36 8.30
CA ASP A 41 3.38 22.86 7.10
C ASP A 41 3.45 21.86 5.96
N ARG A 42 4.63 21.27 5.75
CA ARG A 42 4.83 20.24 4.70
C ARG A 42 3.97 19.01 4.95
N ALA A 43 3.85 18.59 6.21
CA ALA A 43 2.99 17.48 6.57
C ALA A 43 1.51 17.81 6.32
N ALA A 44 1.04 19.00 6.72
CA ALA A 44 -0.34 19.42 6.52
C ALA A 44 -0.70 19.53 5.02
N VAL A 45 0.18 20.12 4.21
CA VAL A 45 -0.03 20.21 2.74
C VAL A 45 -0.05 18.81 2.11
N ARG A 46 0.84 17.90 2.54
CA ARG A 46 0.84 16.50 2.09
C ARG A 46 -0.47 15.79 2.45
N ASP A 47 -0.95 15.98 3.66
CA ASP A 47 -2.21 15.38 4.12
C ASP A 47 -3.39 15.91 3.27
N LEU A 48 -3.50 17.23 3.02
CA LEU A 48 -4.52 17.83 2.15
C LEU A 48 -4.51 17.24 0.74
N VAL A 49 -3.32 17.08 0.16
CA VAL A 49 -3.16 16.52 -1.20
C VAL A 49 -3.59 15.06 -1.25
N PHE A 50 -3.08 14.21 -0.34
CA PHE A 50 -3.41 12.79 -0.36
C PHE A 50 -4.85 12.51 0.03
N ASP A 51 -5.45 13.26 0.95
CA ASP A 51 -6.86 13.12 1.31
C ASP A 51 -7.76 13.51 0.12
N SER A 52 -7.39 14.54 -0.64
CA SER A 52 -8.10 14.90 -1.86
C SER A 52 -7.96 13.85 -2.97
N LEU A 53 -6.80 13.22 -3.09
CA LEU A 53 -6.62 12.14 -4.07
C LEU A 53 -7.39 10.86 -3.68
N ARG A 54 -7.57 10.58 -2.39
CA ARG A 54 -8.44 9.46 -1.93
C ARG A 54 -9.89 9.71 -2.28
N ARG A 55 -10.34 10.98 -2.24
CA ARG A 55 -11.72 11.44 -2.44
C ARG A 55 -11.84 12.31 -3.69
N LEU A 56 -11.09 11.98 -4.75
CA LEU A 56 -10.94 12.82 -5.94
C LEU A 56 -12.26 13.13 -6.61
N ARG A 57 -13.06 12.12 -6.89
CA ARG A 57 -14.31 12.27 -7.64
C ARG A 57 -15.42 12.85 -6.78
N SER A 58 -15.52 12.42 -5.53
CA SER A 58 -16.53 12.94 -4.60
C SER A 58 -16.28 14.42 -4.31
N ARG A 59 -15.02 14.81 -4.06
CA ARG A 59 -14.67 16.23 -3.85
C ARG A 59 -14.81 17.06 -5.12
N ALA A 60 -14.49 16.50 -6.30
CA ALA A 60 -14.73 17.19 -7.57
C ALA A 60 -16.23 17.45 -7.82
N ALA A 61 -17.10 16.49 -7.51
CA ALA A 61 -18.54 16.66 -7.60
C ALA A 61 -19.04 17.73 -6.64
N LEU A 62 -18.66 17.64 -5.37
CA LEU A 62 -19.00 18.65 -4.36
C LEU A 62 -18.45 20.04 -4.68
N GLY A 63 -17.26 20.14 -5.24
CA GLY A 63 -16.63 21.41 -5.60
C GLY A 63 -17.01 21.98 -6.96
N GLY A 64 -17.72 21.17 -7.78
CA GLY A 64 -18.22 21.58 -9.11
C GLY A 64 -17.19 21.48 -10.23
N SER A 65 -15.92 21.08 -9.97
CA SER A 65 -14.90 20.91 -11.00
C SER A 65 -13.77 19.98 -10.59
N LEU A 66 -13.18 19.27 -11.58
CA LEU A 66 -11.98 18.46 -11.38
C LEU A 66 -10.72 19.33 -11.59
N THR A 67 -10.49 20.24 -10.65
CA THR A 67 -9.31 21.11 -10.54
C THR A 67 -8.83 21.12 -9.10
N GLY A 68 -7.58 21.49 -8.83
CA GLY A 68 -7.09 21.63 -7.45
C GLY A 68 -7.98 22.55 -6.62
N ARG A 69 -8.47 23.65 -7.23
CA ARG A 69 -9.39 24.60 -6.60
C ARG A 69 -10.74 23.94 -6.28
N GLY A 70 -11.33 23.24 -7.26
CA GLY A 70 -12.60 22.52 -7.05
C GLY A 70 -12.47 21.44 -5.99
N LEU A 71 -11.36 20.69 -5.96
CA LEU A 71 -11.11 19.67 -4.94
C LEU A 71 -11.02 20.26 -3.53
N MET A 72 -10.39 21.44 -3.36
CA MET A 72 -10.33 22.11 -2.06
C MET A 72 -11.66 22.73 -1.64
N LEU A 73 -12.44 23.24 -2.60
CA LEU A 73 -13.82 23.66 -2.34
C LEU A 73 -14.71 22.49 -1.94
N GLY A 74 -14.59 21.37 -2.65
CA GLY A 74 -15.26 20.12 -2.30
C GLY A 74 -14.86 19.58 -0.94
N MET A 75 -13.59 19.70 -0.56
CA MET A 75 -13.12 19.38 0.79
C MET A 75 -13.85 20.20 1.85
N CYS A 76 -13.96 21.51 1.68
CA CYS A 76 -14.69 22.36 2.63
C CYS A 76 -16.13 21.89 2.81
N ARG A 77 -16.82 21.52 1.71
CA ARG A 77 -18.20 21.04 1.75
C ARG A 77 -18.33 19.62 2.34
N ASP A 78 -17.37 18.73 2.02
CA ASP A 78 -17.33 17.35 2.55
C ASP A 78 -17.12 17.34 4.08
N GLU A 79 -16.29 18.27 4.59
CA GLU A 79 -15.92 18.36 6.00
C GLU A 79 -16.78 19.38 6.80
N GLY A 80 -17.74 20.05 6.17
CA GLY A 80 -18.64 21.00 6.83
C GLY A 80 -17.96 22.31 7.22
N HIS A 81 -16.84 22.67 6.59
CA HIS A 81 -16.18 23.95 6.77
C HIS A 81 -16.85 25.05 5.94
N ASP A 82 -16.84 26.28 6.43
CA ASP A 82 -17.28 27.43 5.64
C ASP A 82 -16.25 27.72 4.53
N PRO A 83 -16.61 27.53 3.24
CA PRO A 83 -15.68 27.80 2.16
C PRO A 83 -15.22 29.27 2.08
N GLN A 84 -16.06 30.23 2.47
CA GLN A 84 -15.69 31.64 2.42
C GLN A 84 -14.65 32.02 3.46
N ALA A 85 -14.59 31.30 4.58
CA ALA A 85 -13.54 31.45 5.58
C ALA A 85 -12.16 30.95 5.10
N VAL A 86 -12.13 30.07 4.11
CA VAL A 86 -10.90 29.51 3.51
C VAL A 86 -10.48 30.30 2.26
N PHE A 87 -11.44 30.61 1.37
CA PHE A 87 -11.21 31.30 0.10
C PHE A 87 -11.38 32.82 0.27
N THR A 88 -10.52 33.42 1.09
CA THR A 88 -10.66 34.82 1.50
C THR A 88 -10.06 35.81 0.50
N GLY A 89 -9.15 35.38 -0.37
CA GLY A 89 -8.38 36.23 -1.26
C GLY A 89 -7.36 37.12 -0.55
N GLN A 90 -7.13 36.93 0.75
CA GLN A 90 -6.20 37.74 1.55
C GLN A 90 -4.83 37.07 1.68
N GLY A 91 -3.77 37.84 1.55
CA GLY A 91 -2.40 37.34 1.72
C GLY A 91 -2.08 36.21 0.75
N HIS A 92 -1.85 35.00 1.29
CA HIS A 92 -1.56 33.78 0.52
C HIS A 92 -2.75 32.82 0.49
N ALA A 93 -3.94 33.25 0.87
CA ALA A 93 -5.15 32.45 0.76
C ALA A 93 -5.62 32.31 -0.71
N PRO A 94 -6.38 31.25 -1.05
CA PRO A 94 -7.03 31.18 -2.36
C PRO A 94 -7.92 32.40 -2.62
N ALA A 95 -8.03 32.81 -3.88
CA ALA A 95 -8.92 33.90 -4.30
C ALA A 95 -10.36 33.66 -3.84
N GLN A 96 -11.10 34.74 -3.61
CA GLN A 96 -12.53 34.65 -3.23
C GLN A 96 -13.32 33.81 -4.24
N LEU A 97 -14.34 33.13 -3.74
CA LEU A 97 -15.22 32.31 -4.57
C LEU A 97 -16.13 33.19 -5.45
N SER A 98 -16.30 32.77 -6.70
CA SER A 98 -17.29 33.39 -7.60
C SER A 98 -18.71 32.96 -7.19
N ALA A 99 -19.71 33.68 -7.73
CA ALA A 99 -21.11 33.30 -7.54
C ALA A 99 -21.42 31.89 -8.10
N GLU A 100 -20.77 31.51 -9.21
CA GLU A 100 -20.90 30.19 -9.82
C GLU A 100 -20.31 29.09 -8.92
N GLU A 101 -19.13 29.32 -8.33
CA GLU A 101 -18.51 28.37 -7.39
C GLU A 101 -19.32 28.22 -6.12
N LEU A 102 -19.94 29.30 -5.62
CA LEU A 102 -20.81 29.26 -4.43
C LEU A 102 -22.11 28.45 -4.70
N ALA A 103 -22.71 28.64 -5.88
CA ALA A 103 -23.92 27.95 -6.29
C ALA A 103 -23.66 26.56 -6.88
N GLY A 104 -22.43 26.27 -7.33
CA GLY A 104 -22.08 25.04 -8.01
C GLY A 104 -21.83 23.86 -7.06
N GLY A 105 -21.56 22.70 -7.68
CA GLY A 105 -21.36 21.43 -7.00
C GLY A 105 -22.66 20.67 -6.79
N ALA A 106 -22.52 19.36 -6.68
CA ALA A 106 -23.64 18.43 -6.46
C ALA A 106 -23.20 17.26 -5.58
N PRO A 107 -24.11 16.57 -4.91
CA PRO A 107 -23.80 15.31 -4.23
C PRO A 107 -23.15 14.31 -5.20
N PRO A 108 -22.12 13.58 -4.77
CA PRO A 108 -21.49 12.58 -5.61
C PRO A 108 -22.42 11.36 -5.81
N GLU A 109 -22.50 10.86 -7.05
CA GLU A 109 -23.30 9.69 -7.42
C GLU A 109 -22.45 8.62 -8.12
N GLY A 110 -22.92 7.36 -8.15
CA GLY A 110 -22.27 6.24 -8.83
C GLY A 110 -20.80 6.08 -8.44
N GLY A 111 -19.91 5.96 -9.41
CA GLY A 111 -18.47 5.84 -9.17
C GLY A 111 -17.84 7.04 -8.45
N ALA A 112 -18.43 8.23 -8.54
CA ALA A 112 -17.97 9.39 -7.78
C ALA A 112 -18.24 9.25 -6.27
N ALA A 113 -19.37 8.65 -5.89
CA ALA A 113 -19.69 8.38 -4.49
C ALA A 113 -18.75 7.35 -3.85
N LEU A 114 -18.17 6.47 -4.67
CA LEU A 114 -17.22 5.44 -4.26
C LEU A 114 -15.75 5.86 -4.46
N ASP A 115 -15.52 7.01 -5.07
CA ASP A 115 -14.18 7.46 -5.47
C ASP A 115 -13.41 6.40 -6.29
N LEU A 116 -14.10 5.75 -7.23
CA LEU A 116 -13.56 4.76 -8.16
C LEU A 116 -13.72 5.23 -9.62
N PRO A 117 -12.81 4.85 -10.53
CA PRO A 117 -13.01 5.02 -11.98
C PRO A 117 -14.21 4.21 -12.46
N ASP A 118 -15.06 4.77 -13.33
CA ASP A 118 -16.29 4.09 -13.77
C ASP A 118 -16.02 2.76 -14.48
N TRP A 119 -14.94 2.69 -15.29
CA TRP A 119 -14.55 1.46 -15.99
C TRP A 119 -14.20 0.30 -15.05
N LEU A 120 -13.86 0.61 -13.78
CA LEU A 120 -13.43 -0.38 -12.80
C LEU A 120 -14.59 -0.93 -11.96
N LEU A 121 -15.73 -0.24 -11.90
CA LEU A 121 -16.87 -0.62 -11.07
C LEU A 121 -17.33 -2.07 -11.28
N PRO A 122 -17.50 -2.56 -12.52
CA PRO A 122 -17.92 -3.96 -12.72
C PRO A 122 -16.92 -4.97 -12.15
N ALA A 123 -15.61 -4.73 -12.29
CA ALA A 123 -14.56 -5.61 -11.78
C ALA A 123 -14.43 -5.51 -10.26
N TRP A 124 -14.73 -4.35 -9.68
CA TRP A 124 -14.78 -4.13 -8.24
C TRP A 124 -15.94 -4.88 -7.59
N ASP A 125 -17.13 -4.77 -8.16
CA ASP A 125 -18.34 -5.47 -7.69
C ASP A 125 -18.19 -6.99 -7.85
N GLU A 126 -17.63 -7.48 -8.98
CA GLU A 126 -17.34 -8.90 -9.20
C GLU A 126 -16.39 -9.46 -8.14
N ALA A 127 -15.41 -8.67 -7.71
CA ALA A 127 -14.38 -9.12 -6.78
C ALA A 127 -14.84 -9.14 -5.32
N LEU A 128 -15.69 -8.20 -4.92
CA LEU A 128 -16.01 -7.91 -3.52
C LEU A 128 -17.49 -8.14 -3.17
N SER A 129 -18.38 -8.25 -4.15
CA SER A 129 -19.82 -8.49 -3.93
C SER A 129 -20.43 -7.49 -2.93
N ASP A 130 -21.02 -7.96 -1.84
CA ASP A 130 -21.66 -7.13 -0.81
C ASP A 130 -20.66 -6.20 -0.09
N ASP A 131 -19.37 -6.53 -0.08
CA ASP A 131 -18.32 -5.72 0.53
C ASP A 131 -17.81 -4.59 -0.39
N ALA A 132 -18.25 -4.53 -1.66
CA ALA A 132 -17.75 -3.57 -2.65
C ALA A 132 -17.88 -2.12 -2.17
N ASN A 133 -19.05 -1.71 -1.69
CA ASN A 133 -19.30 -0.37 -1.17
C ASN A 133 -18.58 -0.12 0.17
N PRO A 134 -18.68 -0.97 1.20
CA PRO A 134 -17.94 -0.80 2.45
C PRO A 134 -16.42 -0.69 2.25
N VAL A 135 -15.83 -1.51 1.40
CA VAL A 135 -14.39 -1.46 1.09
C VAL A 135 -14.02 -0.17 0.38
N ALA A 136 -14.82 0.27 -0.62
CA ALA A 136 -14.60 1.54 -1.30
C ALA A 136 -14.62 2.72 -0.32
N GLN A 137 -15.56 2.75 0.62
CA GLN A 137 -15.61 3.77 1.68
C GLN A 137 -14.38 3.71 2.60
N ALA A 138 -13.96 2.52 3.04
CA ALA A 138 -12.75 2.36 3.85
C ALA A 138 -11.49 2.83 3.11
N MET A 139 -11.43 2.69 1.78
CA MET A 139 -10.32 3.17 0.95
C MET A 139 -10.20 4.69 0.85
N ARG A 140 -11.22 5.45 1.25
CA ARG A 140 -11.22 6.92 1.33
C ARG A 140 -10.45 7.42 2.56
N GLU A 141 -10.25 6.56 3.55
CA GLU A 141 -9.59 6.91 4.80
C GLU A 141 -8.08 6.63 4.75
N ARG A 142 -7.33 7.31 5.62
CA ARG A 142 -5.90 7.05 5.76
C ARG A 142 -5.65 5.66 6.31
N ALA A 143 -4.72 4.92 5.71
CA ALA A 143 -4.33 3.61 6.23
C ALA A 143 -3.70 3.70 7.62
N PRO A 144 -4.02 2.80 8.55
CA PRO A 144 -3.32 2.67 9.81
C PRO A 144 -1.84 2.31 9.58
N VAL A 145 -1.00 2.66 10.55
CA VAL A 145 0.41 2.28 10.55
C VAL A 145 0.58 1.03 11.37
N TRP A 146 1.16 0.00 10.74
CA TRP A 146 1.48 -1.26 11.38
C TRP A 146 2.97 -1.51 11.40
N LEU A 147 3.43 -2.15 12.45
CA LEU A 147 4.77 -2.66 12.63
C LEU A 147 4.73 -4.18 12.78
N ARG A 148 5.80 -4.82 12.44
CA ARG A 148 6.07 -6.21 12.76
C ARG A 148 7.20 -6.26 13.79
N ALA A 149 6.94 -6.85 14.96
CA ALA A 149 8.00 -7.20 15.89
C ALA A 149 8.92 -8.24 15.23
N ASN A 150 10.21 -8.02 15.33
CA ASN A 150 11.21 -8.89 14.72
C ASN A 150 11.62 -10.00 15.69
N LEU A 151 11.05 -11.17 15.53
CA LEU A 151 11.26 -12.32 16.40
C LEU A 151 12.70 -12.89 16.39
N LEU A 152 13.58 -12.42 15.47
CA LEU A 152 15.03 -12.68 15.54
C LEU A 152 15.77 -11.81 16.56
N ARG A 153 15.13 -10.72 17.02
CA ARG A 153 15.76 -9.69 17.87
C ARG A 153 15.07 -9.49 19.20
N ALA A 154 13.74 -9.62 19.24
CA ALA A 154 12.95 -9.31 20.42
C ALA A 154 11.62 -10.08 20.41
N THR A 155 11.07 -10.32 21.59
CA THR A 155 9.67 -10.71 21.73
C THR A 155 8.76 -9.53 21.44
N PRO A 156 7.46 -9.75 21.15
CA PRO A 156 6.49 -8.66 20.98
C PRO A 156 6.46 -7.72 22.20
N GLU A 157 6.53 -8.25 23.42
CA GLU A 157 6.50 -7.51 24.67
C GLU A 157 7.72 -6.58 24.82
N GLU A 158 8.92 -7.09 24.49
CA GLU A 158 10.16 -6.31 24.48
C GLU A 158 10.10 -5.19 23.44
N ALA A 159 9.58 -5.47 22.24
CA ALA A 159 9.40 -4.47 21.19
C ALA A 159 8.40 -3.38 21.61
N ILE A 160 7.27 -3.75 22.25
CA ILE A 160 6.27 -2.81 22.80
C ILE A 160 6.90 -1.93 23.87
N ALA A 161 7.65 -2.51 24.82
CA ALA A 161 8.32 -1.76 25.88
C ALA A 161 9.36 -0.77 25.33
N ALA A 162 10.16 -1.19 24.32
CA ALA A 162 11.14 -0.32 23.67
C ALA A 162 10.46 0.86 22.94
N LEU A 163 9.36 0.64 22.25
CA LEU A 163 8.57 1.69 21.58
C LEU A 163 7.94 2.66 22.58
N ALA A 164 7.38 2.13 23.68
CA ALA A 164 6.76 2.93 24.73
C ALA A 164 7.78 3.86 25.43
N ALA A 165 9.03 3.43 25.62
CA ALA A 165 10.11 4.24 26.15
C ALA A 165 10.45 5.48 25.29
N GLU A 166 10.04 5.48 24.02
CA GLU A 166 10.20 6.60 23.07
C GLU A 166 8.87 7.28 22.72
N ASP A 167 7.86 7.15 23.60
CA ASP A 167 6.49 7.68 23.43
C ASP A 167 5.81 7.25 22.12
N ILE A 168 6.04 6.03 21.69
CA ILE A 168 5.33 5.40 20.56
C ILE A 168 4.40 4.35 21.15
N ALA A 169 3.10 4.65 21.17
CA ALA A 169 2.11 3.71 21.66
C ALA A 169 1.67 2.75 20.56
N VAL A 170 1.66 1.46 20.87
CA VAL A 170 1.22 0.39 19.96
C VAL A 170 0.29 -0.59 20.67
N THR A 171 -0.55 -1.28 19.90
CA THR A 171 -1.42 -2.36 20.38
C THR A 171 -1.16 -3.61 19.54
N PRO A 172 -0.89 -4.78 20.15
CA PRO A 172 -0.72 -6.02 19.40
C PRO A 172 -2.04 -6.49 18.79
N HIS A 173 -1.96 -7.15 17.63
CA HIS A 173 -3.10 -7.81 17.03
C HIS A 173 -3.45 -9.09 17.85
N PRO A 174 -4.74 -9.37 18.13
CA PRO A 174 -5.13 -10.48 19.00
C PRO A 174 -4.65 -11.84 18.49
N ASP A 175 -4.75 -12.11 17.20
CA ASP A 175 -4.39 -13.41 16.60
C ASP A 175 -2.95 -13.44 16.06
N LEU A 176 -2.24 -12.33 16.04
CA LEU A 176 -0.86 -12.21 15.57
C LEU A 176 -0.09 -11.21 16.44
N PRO A 177 0.33 -11.58 17.66
CA PRO A 177 0.95 -10.65 18.62
C PRO A 177 2.20 -9.90 18.11
N ALA A 178 2.90 -10.46 17.12
CA ALA A 178 4.02 -9.79 16.47
C ALA A 178 3.59 -8.61 15.57
N ALA A 179 2.31 -8.52 15.19
CA ALA A 179 1.76 -7.38 14.45
C ALA A 179 1.28 -6.31 15.43
N LEU A 180 1.86 -5.10 15.34
CA LEU A 180 1.65 -4.01 16.28
C LEU A 180 1.01 -2.81 15.56
N ALA A 181 -0.21 -2.45 15.92
CA ALA A 181 -0.89 -1.24 15.44
C ALA A 181 -0.36 0.00 16.15
N VAL A 182 0.14 0.98 15.41
CA VAL A 182 0.62 2.25 15.98
C VAL A 182 -0.58 3.14 16.31
N GLN A 183 -0.77 3.44 17.59
CA GLN A 183 -1.84 4.30 18.10
C GLN A 183 -1.41 5.77 18.13
N SER A 184 -0.15 6.02 18.50
CA SER A 184 0.43 7.37 18.53
C SER A 184 1.94 7.34 18.31
N GLY A 185 2.53 8.51 18.01
CA GLY A 185 3.98 8.63 17.88
C GLY A 185 4.55 8.17 16.51
N ALA A 186 3.73 7.82 15.51
CA ALA A 186 4.17 7.29 14.21
C ALA A 186 5.27 8.12 13.53
N ARG A 187 5.30 9.44 13.72
CA ARG A 187 6.32 10.33 13.12
C ARG A 187 7.71 10.14 13.74
N ARG A 188 7.80 9.60 14.96
CA ARG A 188 9.06 9.33 15.67
C ARG A 188 9.69 8.00 15.28
N LEU A 189 8.89 7.09 14.71
CA LEU A 189 9.26 5.71 14.46
C LEU A 189 10.60 5.56 13.72
N ALA A 190 10.78 6.26 12.60
CA ALA A 190 11.99 6.15 11.79
C ALA A 190 13.27 6.60 12.54
N ALA A 191 13.13 7.45 13.56
CA ALA A 191 14.22 7.93 14.40
C ALA A 191 14.36 7.12 15.71
N SER A 192 13.43 6.22 16.03
CA SER A 192 13.45 5.44 17.25
C SER A 192 14.58 4.41 17.27
N ALA A 193 15.11 4.10 18.44
CA ALA A 193 16.07 3.04 18.64
C ALA A 193 15.45 1.68 18.27
N ALA A 194 14.20 1.45 18.69
CA ALA A 194 13.47 0.22 18.37
C ALA A 194 13.48 -0.10 16.86
N TYR A 195 13.32 0.91 16.00
CA TYR A 195 13.40 0.72 14.54
C TYR A 195 14.84 0.59 14.04
N ARG A 196 15.76 1.44 14.50
CA ARG A 196 17.17 1.45 14.06
C ARG A 196 17.91 0.17 14.45
N ASP A 197 17.60 -0.37 15.62
CA ASP A 197 18.23 -1.59 16.16
C ASP A 197 17.53 -2.87 15.65
N GLY A 198 16.46 -2.71 14.83
CA GLY A 198 15.78 -3.81 14.14
C GLY A 198 14.87 -4.63 15.03
N LEU A 199 14.40 -4.09 16.16
CA LEU A 199 13.39 -4.76 17.01
C LEU A 199 12.02 -4.78 16.31
N VAL A 200 11.77 -3.79 15.43
CA VAL A 200 10.55 -3.71 14.64
C VAL A 200 10.85 -3.35 13.18
N GLU A 201 9.95 -3.77 12.29
CA GLU A 201 9.93 -3.41 10.87
C GLU A 201 8.58 -2.77 10.50
N LEU A 202 8.61 -1.76 9.61
CA LEU A 202 7.38 -1.24 8.99
C LEU A 202 6.83 -2.28 8.01
N GLN A 203 5.69 -2.84 8.34
CA GLN A 203 4.97 -3.76 7.46
C GLN A 203 3.48 -3.71 7.77
N ASP A 204 2.65 -3.61 6.75
CA ASP A 204 1.20 -3.63 6.92
C ASP A 204 0.71 -4.96 7.52
N LEU A 205 -0.46 -4.94 8.18
CA LEU A 205 -1.04 -6.12 8.82
C LEU A 205 -1.35 -7.22 7.81
N SER A 206 -1.95 -6.89 6.67
CA SER A 206 -2.44 -7.88 5.70
C SER A 206 -1.34 -8.79 5.15
N PRO A 207 -0.16 -8.29 4.70
CA PRO A 207 0.96 -9.16 4.36
C PRO A 207 1.56 -9.92 5.55
N GLN A 208 1.45 -9.42 6.79
CA GLN A 208 1.87 -10.17 7.97
C GLN A 208 0.94 -11.38 8.21
N LEU A 209 -0.37 -11.17 8.14
CA LEU A 209 -1.38 -12.24 8.22
C LEU A 209 -1.19 -13.26 7.08
N ALA A 210 -0.94 -12.80 5.85
CA ALA A 210 -0.65 -13.70 4.74
C ALA A 210 0.61 -14.54 4.99
N CYS A 211 1.71 -13.94 5.48
CA CYS A 211 2.93 -14.66 5.83
C CYS A 211 2.70 -15.65 6.98
N SER A 212 1.79 -15.37 7.93
CA SER A 212 1.51 -16.29 9.04
C SER A 212 0.86 -17.61 8.62
N LEU A 213 0.21 -17.64 7.46
CA LEU A 213 -0.41 -18.82 6.86
C LEU A 213 0.57 -19.70 6.06
N LEU A 214 1.80 -19.24 5.84
CA LEU A 214 2.82 -19.99 5.10
C LEU A 214 3.56 -21.00 6.01
N PRO A 215 4.21 -22.03 5.44
CA PRO A 215 5.14 -22.89 6.18
C PRO A 215 6.17 -22.07 6.97
N ASP A 216 6.63 -22.59 8.10
CA ASP A 216 7.55 -21.92 9.03
C ASP A 216 8.96 -22.56 9.05
N ARG A 217 9.21 -23.53 8.18
CA ARG A 217 10.49 -24.24 8.06
C ARG A 217 10.80 -24.57 6.60
N GLY A 218 12.06 -24.86 6.31
CA GLY A 218 12.55 -25.18 4.97
C GLY A 218 13.23 -23.98 4.28
N SER A 219 13.74 -24.24 3.10
CA SER A 219 14.38 -23.24 2.25
C SER A 219 13.36 -22.32 1.61
N LEU A 220 13.64 -21.00 1.61
CA LEU A 220 12.80 -19.96 1.03
C LEU A 220 13.43 -19.32 -0.19
N LEU A 221 12.64 -19.18 -1.24
CA LEU A 221 12.87 -18.21 -2.32
C LEU A 221 11.80 -17.13 -2.28
N ASP A 222 12.17 -15.88 -2.04
CA ASP A 222 11.35 -14.70 -2.32
C ASP A 222 11.69 -14.25 -3.75
N TYR A 223 10.79 -14.56 -4.70
CA TYR A 223 11.06 -14.43 -6.14
C TYR A 223 10.92 -13.00 -6.65
N CYS A 224 10.04 -12.21 -6.03
CA CYS A 224 9.84 -10.79 -6.32
C CYS A 224 10.13 -9.96 -5.06
N ALA A 225 11.34 -10.10 -4.51
CA ALA A 225 11.64 -9.69 -3.14
C ALA A 225 11.54 -8.17 -2.88
N GLY A 226 11.80 -7.34 -3.89
CA GLY A 226 11.86 -5.89 -3.67
C GLY A 226 12.74 -5.56 -2.48
N GLY A 227 12.27 -4.73 -1.56
CA GLY A 227 12.98 -4.40 -0.32
C GLY A 227 13.03 -5.51 0.74
N GLY A 228 12.57 -6.75 0.43
CA GLY A 228 12.72 -7.93 1.28
C GLY A 228 11.72 -8.03 2.44
N GLY A 229 10.63 -7.31 2.41
CA GLY A 229 9.66 -7.30 3.53
C GLY A 229 9.16 -8.70 3.90
N LYS A 230 8.86 -9.56 2.89
CA LYS A 230 8.38 -10.93 3.09
C LYS A 230 9.54 -11.88 3.41
N ALA A 231 10.68 -11.76 2.72
CA ALA A 231 11.88 -12.52 3.05
C ALA A 231 12.28 -12.37 4.53
N LEU A 232 12.30 -11.12 5.06
CA LEU A 232 12.62 -10.84 6.46
C LEU A 232 11.54 -11.33 7.43
N ALA A 233 10.25 -11.22 7.05
CA ALA A 233 9.15 -11.73 7.86
C ALA A 233 9.22 -13.25 8.02
N LEU A 234 9.52 -13.96 6.93
CA LEU A 234 9.59 -15.42 6.92
C LEU A 234 10.89 -15.94 7.55
N ALA A 235 12.02 -15.23 7.38
CA ALA A 235 13.25 -15.52 8.12
C ALA A 235 13.03 -15.45 9.64
N ALA A 236 12.26 -14.45 10.11
CA ALA A 236 11.92 -14.31 11.53
C ALA A 236 11.03 -15.43 12.07
N ARG A 237 10.35 -16.17 11.19
CA ARG A 237 9.54 -17.35 11.54
C ARG A 237 10.30 -18.68 11.51
N GLY A 238 11.56 -18.67 11.10
CA GLY A 238 12.42 -19.85 11.11
C GLY A 238 12.81 -20.43 9.76
N LEU A 239 12.32 -19.86 8.61
CA LEU A 239 12.75 -20.33 7.30
C LEU A 239 14.24 -20.07 7.07
N SER A 240 14.95 -21.09 6.61
CA SER A 240 16.40 -21.04 6.32
C SER A 240 16.80 -22.21 5.42
N PRO A 241 17.64 -21.98 4.40
CA PRO A 241 18.20 -20.70 3.97
C PRO A 241 17.16 -19.81 3.27
N VAL A 242 17.34 -18.49 3.35
CA VAL A 242 16.51 -17.50 2.65
C VAL A 242 17.27 -16.98 1.44
N THR A 243 16.65 -17.07 0.27
CA THR A 243 17.15 -16.51 -0.98
C THR A 243 16.18 -15.45 -1.49
N ALA A 244 16.69 -14.27 -1.83
CA ALA A 244 15.94 -13.17 -2.41
C ALA A 244 16.37 -12.94 -3.87
N HIS A 245 15.40 -12.78 -4.74
CA HIS A 245 15.54 -12.46 -6.15
C HIS A 245 14.54 -11.38 -6.55
N ASP A 246 14.91 -10.50 -7.45
CA ASP A 246 13.98 -9.59 -8.14
C ASP A 246 14.47 -9.38 -9.58
N ALA A 247 13.57 -9.25 -10.51
CA ALA A 247 13.88 -9.02 -11.92
C ALA A 247 14.60 -7.66 -12.13
N ASP A 248 14.32 -6.66 -11.26
CA ASP A 248 15.09 -5.42 -11.17
C ASP A 248 15.91 -5.39 -9.86
N PRO A 249 17.22 -5.69 -9.91
CA PRO A 249 18.08 -5.73 -8.73
C PRO A 249 18.11 -4.41 -7.93
N ARG A 250 17.80 -3.26 -8.57
CA ARG A 250 17.77 -1.96 -7.88
C ARG A 250 16.69 -1.91 -6.80
N ARG A 251 15.62 -2.70 -6.96
CA ARG A 251 14.55 -2.80 -5.96
C ARG A 251 15.02 -3.49 -4.66
N MET A 252 16.11 -4.25 -4.72
CA MET A 252 16.73 -4.92 -3.58
C MET A 252 17.88 -4.11 -2.95
N SER A 253 18.11 -2.85 -3.37
CA SER A 253 19.24 -2.03 -2.91
C SER A 253 19.30 -1.90 -1.38
N ASP A 254 18.16 -1.80 -0.72
CA ASP A 254 18.07 -1.60 0.73
C ASP A 254 18.03 -2.93 1.52
N LEU A 255 17.88 -4.06 0.83
CA LEU A 255 17.73 -5.37 1.47
C LEU A 255 18.98 -5.79 2.28
N PRO A 256 20.23 -5.57 1.84
CA PRO A 256 21.40 -5.91 2.66
C PRO A 256 21.40 -5.24 4.02
N ASP A 257 21.16 -3.92 4.07
CA ASP A 257 21.14 -3.13 5.30
C ASP A 257 19.94 -3.52 6.19
N ARG A 258 18.78 -3.77 5.60
CA ARG A 258 17.59 -4.24 6.31
C ARG A 258 17.80 -5.63 6.91
N ALA A 259 18.42 -6.55 6.15
CA ALA A 259 18.72 -7.90 6.64
C ALA A 259 19.72 -7.87 7.79
N ALA A 260 20.79 -7.06 7.68
CA ALA A 260 21.78 -6.87 8.75
C ALA A 260 21.10 -6.28 10.01
N ARG A 261 20.31 -5.24 9.86
CA ARG A 261 19.52 -4.63 10.96
C ARG A 261 18.58 -5.65 11.60
N ALA A 262 17.88 -6.45 10.79
CA ALA A 262 16.97 -7.48 11.27
C ALA A 262 17.68 -8.70 11.88
N GLY A 263 18.98 -8.87 11.69
CA GLY A 263 19.72 -10.09 12.10
C GLY A 263 19.41 -11.30 11.22
N ALA A 264 18.83 -11.09 10.04
CA ALA A 264 18.47 -12.14 9.10
C ALA A 264 19.60 -12.44 8.11
N ARG A 265 19.78 -13.72 7.77
CA ARG A 265 20.74 -14.16 6.73
C ARG A 265 19.97 -14.35 5.42
N VAL A 266 20.16 -13.42 4.48
CA VAL A 266 19.51 -13.45 3.18
C VAL A 266 20.54 -13.48 2.07
N ARG A 267 20.49 -14.48 1.20
CA ARG A 267 21.29 -14.56 -0.01
C ARG A 267 20.59 -13.86 -1.17
N ILE A 268 21.17 -12.78 -1.67
CA ILE A 268 20.64 -12.07 -2.84
C ILE A 268 21.20 -12.72 -4.12
N VAL A 269 20.31 -13.07 -5.04
CA VAL A 269 20.65 -13.70 -6.32
C VAL A 269 20.23 -12.82 -7.48
N GLN A 270 21.18 -12.56 -8.39
CA GLN A 270 20.94 -11.73 -9.57
C GLN A 270 20.10 -12.46 -10.63
N PRO A 271 19.37 -11.73 -11.49
CA PRO A 271 18.64 -12.31 -12.63
C PRO A 271 19.54 -13.23 -13.46
N GLY A 272 19.01 -14.38 -13.86
CA GLY A 272 19.73 -15.38 -14.64
C GLY A 272 20.73 -16.25 -13.85
N LYS A 273 20.87 -16.02 -12.55
CA LYS A 273 21.75 -16.81 -11.67
C LYS A 273 20.99 -17.68 -10.65
N LEU A 274 19.65 -17.63 -10.71
CA LEU A 274 18.81 -18.43 -9.82
C LEU A 274 18.84 -19.90 -10.23
N SER A 275 19.07 -20.78 -9.29
CA SER A 275 19.11 -22.23 -9.50
C SER A 275 18.66 -22.99 -8.26
N GLY A 276 18.23 -24.22 -8.43
CA GLY A 276 17.77 -25.10 -7.35
C GLY A 276 16.27 -25.10 -7.17
N GLY A 277 15.81 -26.04 -6.34
CA GLY A 277 14.44 -26.15 -5.87
C GLY A 277 14.36 -25.71 -4.40
N PHE A 278 13.25 -25.06 -4.04
CA PHE A 278 13.00 -24.53 -2.71
C PHE A 278 11.75 -25.17 -2.10
N ASP A 279 11.74 -25.31 -0.79
CA ASP A 279 10.57 -25.84 -0.05
C ASP A 279 9.40 -24.85 -0.07
N LEU A 280 9.70 -23.55 -0.09
CA LEU A 280 8.73 -22.47 -0.26
C LEU A 280 9.24 -21.45 -1.27
N VAL A 281 8.45 -21.17 -2.30
CA VAL A 281 8.64 -20.06 -3.22
C VAL A 281 7.53 -19.04 -3.01
N VAL A 282 7.88 -17.80 -2.71
CA VAL A 282 6.95 -16.67 -2.57
C VAL A 282 7.07 -15.79 -3.80
N ALA A 283 5.97 -15.56 -4.47
CA ALA A 283 5.82 -14.67 -5.62
C ALA A 283 4.84 -13.55 -5.27
N ASP A 284 5.33 -12.47 -4.61
CA ASP A 284 4.59 -11.22 -4.39
C ASP A 284 4.71 -10.36 -5.65
N VAL A 285 3.81 -10.61 -6.59
CA VAL A 285 3.93 -10.13 -7.96
C VAL A 285 3.55 -8.65 -8.12
N PRO A 286 4.11 -7.94 -9.12
CA PRO A 286 3.64 -6.61 -9.48
C PRO A 286 2.16 -6.66 -9.86
N CYS A 287 1.38 -5.74 -9.31
CA CYS A 287 -0.07 -5.67 -9.47
C CYS A 287 -0.56 -4.22 -9.51
N SER A 288 -1.87 -4.02 -9.72
CA SER A 288 -2.51 -2.69 -9.71
C SER A 288 -2.36 -1.95 -8.39
N GLY A 289 -2.10 -2.67 -7.29
CA GLY A 289 -2.07 -2.09 -5.95
C GLY A 289 -3.44 -1.68 -5.44
N SER A 290 -4.54 -2.20 -6.01
CA SER A 290 -5.90 -1.77 -5.69
C SER A 290 -6.26 -1.94 -4.22
N GLY A 291 -5.61 -2.83 -3.51
CA GLY A 291 -5.74 -2.99 -2.06
C GLY A 291 -5.01 -1.92 -1.24
N THR A 292 -4.07 -1.18 -1.83
CA THR A 292 -3.22 -0.20 -1.14
C THR A 292 -3.44 1.25 -1.58
N TRP A 293 -4.49 1.53 -2.36
CA TRP A 293 -4.76 2.88 -2.90
C TRP A 293 -4.95 3.94 -1.82
N ARG A 294 -5.34 3.57 -0.61
CA ARG A 294 -5.38 4.53 0.49
C ARG A 294 -3.99 5.01 0.96
N ARG A 295 -2.90 4.30 0.58
CA ARG A 295 -1.49 4.72 0.79
C ARG A 295 -0.93 5.47 -0.39
N THR A 296 -1.27 5.03 -1.61
CA THR A 296 -0.82 5.59 -2.89
C THR A 296 -2.03 5.96 -3.77
N PRO A 297 -2.84 6.96 -3.37
CA PRO A 297 -4.13 7.20 -4.01
C PRO A 297 -4.02 7.68 -5.46
N ASP A 298 -2.91 8.29 -5.87
CA ASP A 298 -2.66 8.67 -7.26
C ASP A 298 -2.53 7.46 -8.20
N ALA A 299 -2.07 6.32 -7.71
CA ALA A 299 -1.97 5.09 -8.50
C ALA A 299 -3.34 4.61 -9.01
N LYS A 300 -4.40 4.79 -8.21
CA LYS A 300 -5.78 4.48 -8.60
C LYS A 300 -6.20 5.24 -9.87
N TRP A 301 -5.87 6.52 -9.94
CA TRP A 301 -6.29 7.40 -11.03
C TRP A 301 -5.44 7.27 -12.29
N ARG A 302 -4.23 6.73 -12.17
CA ARG A 302 -3.33 6.45 -13.29
C ARG A 302 -3.51 5.04 -13.87
N LEU A 303 -4.24 4.16 -13.17
CA LEU A 303 -4.52 2.82 -13.68
C LEU A 303 -5.43 2.90 -14.91
N THR A 304 -5.05 2.17 -15.96
CA THR A 304 -5.86 2.04 -17.19
C THR A 304 -6.16 0.58 -17.48
N PRO A 305 -7.21 0.25 -18.26
CA PRO A 305 -7.48 -1.13 -18.68
C PRO A 305 -6.29 -1.80 -19.38
N ALA A 306 -5.56 -1.06 -20.21
CA ALA A 306 -4.38 -1.56 -20.92
C ALA A 306 -3.23 -1.90 -19.95
N HIS A 307 -3.00 -1.04 -18.93
CA HIS A 307 -1.99 -1.29 -17.91
C HIS A 307 -2.36 -2.53 -17.07
N LEU A 308 -3.63 -2.65 -16.64
CA LEU A 308 -4.12 -3.81 -15.91
C LEU A 308 -3.92 -5.11 -16.72
N ALA A 309 -4.26 -5.11 -18.01
CA ALA A 309 -4.04 -6.27 -18.89
C ALA A 309 -2.55 -6.62 -19.04
N GLY A 310 -1.66 -5.63 -19.06
CA GLY A 310 -0.20 -5.83 -19.05
C GLY A 310 0.29 -6.50 -17.76
N LEU A 311 -0.21 -6.05 -16.60
CA LEU A 311 0.11 -6.65 -15.30
C LEU A 311 -0.33 -8.11 -15.23
N GLN A 312 -1.53 -8.44 -15.70
CA GLN A 312 -2.05 -9.82 -15.73
C GLN A 312 -1.15 -10.76 -16.55
N LYS A 313 -0.64 -10.30 -17.70
CA LYS A 313 0.32 -11.08 -18.51
C LYS A 313 1.63 -11.32 -17.75
N THR A 314 2.15 -10.29 -17.09
CA THR A 314 3.36 -10.39 -16.29
C THR A 314 3.16 -11.34 -15.11
N GLN A 315 2.02 -11.29 -14.43
CA GLN A 315 1.67 -12.17 -13.31
C GLN A 315 1.62 -13.63 -13.74
N ALA A 316 1.01 -13.94 -14.88
CA ALA A 316 0.99 -15.28 -15.44
C ALA A 316 2.40 -15.82 -15.74
N GLN A 317 3.26 -14.99 -16.33
CA GLN A 317 4.66 -15.36 -16.62
C GLN A 317 5.47 -15.60 -15.33
N ILE A 318 5.26 -14.77 -14.31
CA ILE A 318 5.93 -14.93 -13.01
C ILE A 318 5.48 -16.23 -12.34
N LEU A 319 4.19 -16.57 -12.37
CA LEU A 319 3.68 -17.83 -11.84
C LEU A 319 4.39 -19.03 -12.48
N ASP A 320 4.49 -19.05 -13.81
CA ASP A 320 5.13 -20.15 -14.55
C ASP A 320 6.62 -20.26 -14.22
N THR A 321 7.33 -19.13 -14.15
CA THR A 321 8.77 -19.12 -13.86
C THR A 321 9.08 -19.42 -12.38
N ALA A 322 8.29 -18.90 -11.45
CA ALA A 322 8.46 -19.16 -10.03
C ALA A 322 8.15 -20.63 -9.68
N ALA A 323 7.14 -21.24 -10.32
CA ALA A 323 6.77 -22.64 -10.16
C ALA A 323 7.92 -23.61 -10.49
N ALA A 324 8.76 -23.28 -11.48
CA ALA A 324 9.91 -24.10 -11.84
C ALA A 324 10.97 -24.20 -10.72
N HIS A 325 10.94 -23.30 -9.75
CA HIS A 325 11.84 -23.30 -8.59
C HIS A 325 11.25 -23.95 -7.34
N VAL A 326 10.04 -24.47 -7.40
CA VAL A 326 9.44 -25.22 -6.27
C VAL A 326 9.96 -26.65 -6.29
N ALA A 327 10.52 -27.12 -5.18
CA ALA A 327 10.95 -28.51 -5.03
C ALA A 327 9.73 -29.48 -5.06
N PRO A 328 9.91 -30.76 -5.43
CA PRO A 328 8.86 -31.75 -5.24
C PRO A 328 8.39 -31.75 -3.77
N GLY A 329 7.08 -31.72 -3.54
CA GLY A 329 6.50 -31.60 -2.21
C GLY A 329 6.56 -30.19 -1.61
N GLY A 330 7.23 -29.23 -2.26
CA GLY A 330 7.31 -27.83 -1.85
C GLY A 330 6.05 -27.04 -2.18
N ALA A 331 6.03 -25.78 -1.80
CA ALA A 331 4.88 -24.89 -1.96
C ALA A 331 5.20 -23.61 -2.74
N LEU A 332 4.24 -23.15 -3.51
CA LEU A 332 4.22 -21.84 -4.19
C LEU A 332 3.18 -20.95 -3.54
N ALA A 333 3.60 -19.82 -3.01
CA ALA A 333 2.74 -18.77 -2.50
C ALA A 333 2.65 -17.62 -3.52
N TYR A 334 1.52 -17.48 -4.17
CA TYR A 334 1.21 -16.33 -5.02
C TYR A 334 0.55 -15.24 -4.19
N MET A 335 1.06 -14.03 -4.28
CA MET A 335 0.58 -12.89 -3.51
C MET A 335 0.42 -11.64 -4.35
N THR A 336 -0.57 -10.82 -4.02
CA THR A 336 -0.74 -9.46 -4.58
C THR A 336 -1.28 -8.51 -3.50
N CYS A 337 -0.98 -7.23 -3.62
CA CYS A 337 -1.71 -6.17 -2.92
C CYS A 337 -2.89 -5.66 -3.76
N SER A 338 -3.56 -6.54 -4.50
CA SER A 338 -4.73 -6.25 -5.31
C SER A 338 -5.99 -6.86 -4.71
N LEU A 339 -7.13 -6.17 -4.88
CA LEU A 339 -8.46 -6.69 -4.58
C LEU A 339 -9.16 -7.23 -5.84
N LEU A 340 -8.59 -7.04 -7.05
CA LEU A 340 -9.23 -7.41 -8.30
C LEU A 340 -9.12 -8.91 -8.56
N ARG A 341 -10.27 -9.55 -8.82
CA ARG A 341 -10.34 -10.99 -9.15
C ARG A 341 -9.44 -11.37 -10.33
N ALA A 342 -9.34 -10.47 -11.33
CA ALA A 342 -8.54 -10.67 -12.52
C ALA A 342 -7.02 -10.81 -12.26
N GLU A 343 -6.51 -10.23 -11.16
CA GLU A 343 -5.12 -10.35 -10.72
C GLU A 343 -4.92 -11.44 -9.65
N ASN A 344 -6.01 -11.95 -9.07
CA ASN A 344 -6.03 -12.89 -7.95
C ASN A 344 -6.52 -14.27 -8.39
N ARG A 345 -7.75 -14.64 -8.02
CA ARG A 345 -8.35 -15.96 -8.28
C ARG A 345 -8.34 -16.34 -9.77
N ALA A 346 -8.51 -15.40 -10.69
CA ALA A 346 -8.44 -15.71 -12.11
C ALA A 346 -7.03 -16.17 -12.55
N GLN A 347 -5.96 -15.55 -12.00
CA GLN A 347 -4.58 -15.95 -12.29
C GLN A 347 -4.25 -17.33 -11.72
N THR A 348 -4.60 -17.56 -10.46
CA THR A 348 -4.29 -18.83 -9.77
C THR A 348 -5.10 -20.00 -10.32
N ALA A 349 -6.38 -19.79 -10.67
CA ALA A 349 -7.20 -20.82 -11.33
C ALA A 349 -6.65 -21.17 -12.73
N ALA A 350 -6.28 -20.16 -13.52
CA ALA A 350 -5.66 -20.40 -14.84
C ALA A 350 -4.30 -21.11 -14.71
N PHE A 351 -3.51 -20.80 -13.69
CA PHE A 351 -2.26 -21.49 -13.39
C PHE A 351 -2.51 -22.95 -13.02
N LEU A 352 -3.38 -23.25 -12.06
CA LEU A 352 -3.70 -24.61 -11.63
C LEU A 352 -4.24 -25.49 -12.78
N HIS A 353 -4.95 -24.89 -13.72
CA HIS A 353 -5.44 -25.60 -14.92
C HIS A 353 -4.30 -26.04 -15.84
N ARG A 354 -3.22 -25.21 -16.02
CA ARG A 354 -2.10 -25.53 -16.91
C ARG A 354 -0.92 -26.22 -16.22
N ALA A 355 -0.92 -26.27 -14.89
CA ALA A 355 0.11 -26.90 -14.05
C ALA A 355 -0.52 -27.94 -13.10
N PRO A 356 -0.97 -29.10 -13.63
CA PRO A 356 -1.75 -30.11 -12.88
C PRO A 356 -0.95 -30.76 -11.76
N GLU A 357 0.39 -30.62 -11.74
CA GLU A 357 1.26 -31.03 -10.66
C GLU A 357 1.12 -30.15 -9.40
N PHE A 358 0.43 -29.01 -9.46
CA PHE A 358 0.12 -28.18 -8.32
C PHE A 358 -1.32 -28.40 -7.85
N ALA A 359 -1.51 -28.34 -6.53
CA ALA A 359 -2.83 -28.39 -5.89
C ALA A 359 -3.00 -27.21 -4.95
N LEU A 360 -4.18 -26.62 -4.92
CA LEU A 360 -4.53 -25.57 -3.99
C LEU A 360 -4.50 -26.09 -2.55
N LEU A 361 -3.79 -25.41 -1.66
CA LEU A 361 -3.81 -25.66 -0.22
C LEU A 361 -4.71 -24.66 0.52
N THR A 362 -4.51 -23.37 0.28
CA THR A 362 -5.34 -22.34 0.87
C THR A 362 -5.38 -21.09 -0.02
N GLU A 363 -6.48 -20.38 0.07
CA GLU A 363 -6.71 -19.11 -0.62
C GLU A 363 -7.37 -18.13 0.35
N ARG A 364 -6.85 -16.92 0.44
CA ARG A 364 -7.40 -15.87 1.32
C ARG A 364 -7.31 -14.51 0.62
N ILE A 365 -8.37 -13.73 0.78
CA ILE A 365 -8.38 -12.30 0.50
C ILE A 365 -8.53 -11.56 1.83
N PHE A 366 -7.75 -10.53 2.02
CA PHE A 366 -7.82 -9.62 3.13
C PHE A 366 -8.31 -8.27 2.60
N THR A 367 -9.18 -7.62 3.36
CA THR A 367 -9.77 -6.32 2.99
C THR A 367 -9.56 -5.30 4.12
N PRO A 368 -9.79 -4.00 3.86
CA PRO A 368 -9.78 -3.01 4.94
C PRO A 368 -10.83 -3.23 6.03
N LEU A 369 -11.79 -4.13 5.83
CA LEU A 369 -12.86 -4.40 6.79
C LEU A 369 -12.45 -5.42 7.86
N ASP A 370 -11.57 -6.35 7.51
CA ASP A 370 -11.17 -7.49 8.36
C ASP A 370 -9.67 -7.50 8.72
N ALA A 371 -8.87 -6.67 8.03
CA ALA A 371 -7.44 -6.58 8.29
C ALA A 371 -6.94 -5.12 8.28
N SER A 372 -6.17 -4.75 7.26
CA SER A 372 -5.71 -3.38 7.05
C SER A 372 -5.84 -3.03 5.57
N ASP A 373 -4.80 -3.13 4.77
CA ASP A 373 -4.91 -2.95 3.31
C ASP A 373 -5.47 -4.21 2.63
N GLY A 374 -5.95 -4.05 1.39
CA GLY A 374 -6.31 -5.19 0.57
C GLY A 374 -5.09 -6.03 0.20
N PHE A 375 -5.20 -7.34 0.36
CA PHE A 375 -4.13 -8.28 0.04
C PHE A 375 -4.70 -9.65 -0.32
N TYR A 376 -4.02 -10.37 -1.19
CA TYR A 376 -4.40 -11.71 -1.61
C TYR A 376 -3.25 -12.69 -1.41
N LEU A 377 -3.58 -13.89 -0.97
CA LEU A 377 -2.69 -15.04 -0.86
C LEU A 377 -3.37 -16.26 -1.50
N CYS A 378 -2.63 -16.96 -2.34
CA CYS A 378 -2.94 -18.33 -2.77
C CYS A 378 -1.70 -19.20 -2.53
N LEU A 379 -1.83 -20.23 -1.69
CA LEU A 379 -0.79 -21.22 -1.41
C LEU A 379 -1.12 -22.50 -2.15
N MET A 380 -0.18 -23.00 -2.96
CA MET A 380 -0.32 -24.18 -3.79
C MET A 380 0.85 -25.11 -3.52
N GLN A 381 0.60 -26.42 -3.44
CA GLN A 381 1.61 -27.45 -3.21
C GLN A 381 1.96 -28.16 -4.50
N ARG A 382 3.25 -28.34 -4.81
CA ARG A 382 3.73 -29.22 -5.86
C ARG A 382 3.69 -30.67 -5.39
N ARG A 383 2.98 -31.51 -6.12
CA ARG A 383 2.87 -32.96 -5.87
C ARG A 383 4.14 -33.70 -6.27
#